data_a4cad8ecea26e05870ce2b58734bc070
#
_entry.id   a4cad8ecea26e05870ce2b58734bc070
#
_cell.length_a   1.000
_cell.length_b   1.000
_cell.length_c   1.000
_cell.angle_alpha   90.00
_cell.angle_beta   90.00
_cell.angle_gamma   90.00
#
_symmetry.space_group_name_H-M   'P 1'
#
loop_
_entity.id
_entity.type
_entity.pdbx_description
1 polymer ?
#
loop_
_entity_poly.entity_id
_entity_poly.type
_entity_poly.pdbx_seq_one_letter_code
_entity_poly.pdbx_strand_id
1 'polypeptide(L)'
;MKSTVEQVSPTRVKINVEVPFDELKPNFERAYRKIAQQVRIPGFRPGKAPARVLESRIGRAPVLDEVVNEVIPAKYLEAVRAEDIRTLGQPEFEVTKLEDREILEFTAEVDIRPEITLPDFSDFTVSVDDVELTDAEVDEQLDELRARFGTLVGVDRPAENGDFVSIDLSASVDGKEVEEASTTGLSYEIGSGQLVDGIDEAIIGANAGETKTFTTKLVAGEFTGQDADVSVTVQTVKARELPELDDEFAQLASEFDTLEELKGDLRERLGRVKKMQQGVQARDQILEELLERTEVPVPEKVLEGEIENRKHDAIHPFDHDEAAFAQALEAEGKTVEQFDIDVREESEKAVRTQLLLDTIADAEKTSVNDGELTERIIYQAQRFGVSPDEYVQRAQQSGQLTAIYADVRRGKALAAVVRRATVTDASGAAVDLDELFGTDEASAESAVTPAAVETPSGEIEETQVTSAQDTDEVAKSADK
;
A
#
# COMPACT_ATOMS: atom_id res chain seq x y z
N MET A 1 6.34 37.36 21.25
CA MET A 1 7.10 36.14 21.05
C MET A 1 8.37 36.46 20.27
N LYS A 2 9.50 35.83 20.59
CA LYS A 2 10.74 35.90 19.82
C LYS A 2 11.16 34.45 19.51
N SER A 3 11.49 34.18 18.23
CA SER A 3 11.97 32.88 17.77
C SER A 3 13.37 33.01 17.18
N THR A 4 14.17 31.98 17.34
CA THR A 4 15.47 31.84 16.67
C THR A 4 15.62 30.40 16.22
N VAL A 5 16.12 30.22 15.02
CA VAL A 5 16.29 28.91 14.38
C VAL A 5 17.76 28.59 14.29
N GLU A 6 18.14 27.41 14.75
CA GLU A 6 19.49 26.87 14.64
C GLU A 6 19.43 25.57 13.83
N GLN A 7 20.21 25.46 12.78
CA GLN A 7 20.31 24.25 11.98
C GLN A 7 21.24 23.27 12.68
N VAL A 8 20.70 22.12 13.09
CA VAL A 8 21.44 21.05 13.78
C VAL A 8 22.06 20.10 12.77
N SER A 9 21.33 19.80 11.70
CA SER A 9 21.77 18.96 10.58
C SER A 9 21.08 19.40 9.28
N PRO A 10 21.46 18.85 8.10
CA PRO A 10 20.74 19.13 6.84
C PRO A 10 19.23 18.81 6.90
N THR A 11 18.82 17.95 7.81
CA THR A 11 17.44 17.47 7.96
C THR A 11 16.78 17.87 9.28
N ARG A 12 17.45 18.63 10.17
CA ARG A 12 16.94 18.92 11.51
C ARG A 12 17.26 20.34 11.97
N VAL A 13 16.26 20.98 12.53
CA VAL A 13 16.39 22.31 13.13
C VAL A 13 15.95 22.31 14.59
N LYS A 14 16.58 23.19 15.36
CA LYS A 14 16.20 23.52 16.72
C LYS A 14 15.63 24.93 16.74
N ILE A 15 14.39 25.08 17.13
CA ILE A 15 13.67 26.34 17.22
C ILE A 15 13.63 26.74 18.70
N ASN A 16 14.30 27.82 19.06
CA ASN A 16 14.23 28.39 20.40
C ASN A 16 13.14 29.45 20.41
N VAL A 17 12.19 29.36 21.33
CA VAL A 17 11.06 30.26 21.45
C VAL A 17 10.99 30.86 22.82
N GLU A 18 10.96 32.20 22.87
CA GLU A 18 10.79 33.02 24.10
C GLU A 18 9.41 33.64 24.08
N VAL A 19 8.59 33.36 25.07
CA VAL A 19 7.23 33.90 25.22
C VAL A 19 7.14 34.72 26.51
N PRO A 20 7.00 36.05 26.41
CA PRO A 20 6.87 36.92 27.57
C PRO A 20 5.52 36.69 28.28
N PHE A 21 5.46 36.87 29.59
CA PHE A 21 4.29 36.62 30.41
C PHE A 21 3.03 37.38 29.93
N ASP A 22 3.21 38.57 29.37
CA ASP A 22 2.08 39.37 28.89
C ASP A 22 1.29 38.64 27.80
N GLU A 23 1.94 37.85 26.96
CA GLU A 23 1.27 37.02 25.96
C GLU A 23 0.63 35.74 26.56
N LEU A 24 1.11 35.30 27.75
CA LEU A 24 0.58 34.13 28.44
C LEU A 24 -0.68 34.40 29.27
N LYS A 25 -0.97 35.65 29.60
CA LYS A 25 -2.12 36.02 30.46
C LYS A 25 -3.46 35.39 30.02
N PRO A 26 -3.84 35.43 28.74
CA PRO A 26 -5.10 34.82 28.29
C PRO A 26 -5.12 33.29 28.48
N ASN A 27 -3.97 32.61 28.35
CA ASN A 27 -3.84 31.17 28.52
C ASN A 27 -4.01 30.83 30.01
N PHE A 28 -3.39 31.59 30.92
CA PHE A 28 -3.62 31.42 32.35
C PHE A 28 -5.11 31.54 32.72
N GLU A 29 -5.82 32.50 32.15
CA GLU A 29 -7.27 32.64 32.40
C GLU A 29 -8.07 31.44 31.88
N ARG A 30 -7.68 30.86 30.76
CA ARG A 30 -8.31 29.64 30.22
C ARG A 30 -7.98 28.43 31.09
N ALA A 31 -6.71 28.25 31.45
CA ALA A 31 -6.26 27.17 32.30
C ALA A 31 -6.99 27.16 33.66
N TYR A 32 -7.13 28.35 34.32
CA TYR A 32 -7.90 28.46 35.56
C TYR A 32 -9.39 28.10 35.34
N ARG A 33 -10.01 28.46 34.25
CA ARG A 33 -11.40 28.07 33.95
C ARG A 33 -11.54 26.57 33.72
N LYS A 34 -10.62 25.97 32.99
CA LYS A 34 -10.61 24.53 32.69
C LYS A 34 -10.45 23.71 33.98
N ILE A 35 -9.45 24.06 34.78
CA ILE A 35 -9.19 23.42 36.08
C ILE A 35 -10.34 23.62 37.05
N ALA A 36 -10.95 24.82 37.10
CA ALA A 36 -12.12 25.10 37.94
C ALA A 36 -13.35 24.24 37.58
N GLN A 37 -13.44 23.74 36.36
CA GLN A 37 -14.50 22.81 35.91
C GLN A 37 -14.23 21.39 36.35
N GLN A 38 -12.94 20.99 36.38
CA GLN A 38 -12.50 19.63 36.70
C GLN A 38 -12.40 19.37 38.21
N VAL A 39 -12.05 20.42 38.99
CA VAL A 39 -11.83 20.29 40.44
C VAL A 39 -13.05 20.78 41.24
N ARG A 40 -13.52 19.91 42.13
CA ARG A 40 -14.64 20.25 43.05
C ARG A 40 -14.10 21.04 44.23
N ILE A 41 -14.46 22.34 44.31
CA ILE A 41 -14.10 23.21 45.44
C ILE A 41 -15.31 23.48 46.31
N PRO A 42 -15.26 23.11 47.62
CA PRO A 42 -16.36 23.39 48.52
C PRO A 42 -16.71 24.88 48.58
N GLY A 43 -18.01 25.21 48.48
CA GLY A 43 -18.50 26.59 48.51
C GLY A 43 -18.57 27.28 47.15
N PHE A 44 -18.10 26.68 46.05
CA PHE A 44 -18.17 27.23 44.70
C PHE A 44 -18.85 26.27 43.73
N ARG A 45 -19.63 26.83 42.79
CA ARG A 45 -20.16 26.08 41.66
C ARG A 45 -19.00 25.70 40.70
N PRO A 46 -18.97 24.50 40.10
CA PRO A 46 -17.93 24.11 39.12
C PRO A 46 -17.72 25.20 38.05
N GLY A 47 -16.47 25.55 37.80
CA GLY A 47 -16.06 26.59 36.85
C GLY A 47 -16.16 28.05 37.37
N LYS A 48 -16.56 28.30 38.64
CA LYS A 48 -16.73 29.64 39.22
C LYS A 48 -15.81 29.96 40.41
N ALA A 49 -14.88 29.08 40.72
CA ALA A 49 -13.89 29.32 41.77
C ALA A 49 -12.86 30.38 41.33
N PRO A 50 -12.57 31.43 42.14
CA PRO A 50 -11.53 32.41 41.81
C PRO A 50 -10.12 31.75 41.75
N ALA A 51 -9.23 32.26 40.89
CA ALA A 51 -7.88 31.76 40.71
C ALA A 51 -7.11 31.57 42.03
N ARG A 52 -7.18 32.56 42.95
CA ARG A 52 -6.53 32.48 44.27
C ARG A 52 -7.00 31.30 45.12
N VAL A 53 -8.27 30.94 45.04
CA VAL A 53 -8.82 29.80 45.80
C VAL A 53 -8.37 28.49 45.18
N LEU A 54 -8.30 28.42 43.84
CA LEU A 54 -7.74 27.27 43.11
C LEU A 54 -6.28 27.07 43.47
N GLU A 55 -5.42 28.10 43.36
CA GLU A 55 -4.01 28.04 43.71
C GLU A 55 -3.76 27.59 45.15
N SER A 56 -4.58 28.09 46.11
CA SER A 56 -4.41 27.70 47.54
C SER A 56 -4.76 26.22 47.76
N ARG A 57 -5.57 25.61 46.89
CA ARG A 57 -6.09 24.26 47.08
C ARG A 57 -5.29 23.19 46.34
N ILE A 58 -4.90 23.47 45.11
CA ILE A 58 -4.22 22.51 44.22
C ILE A 58 -2.76 22.91 43.93
N GLY A 59 -2.33 24.08 44.38
CA GLY A 59 -1.02 24.61 44.03
C GLY A 59 -1.04 25.34 42.65
N ARG A 60 0.09 25.91 42.29
CA ARG A 60 0.27 26.62 41.02
C ARG A 60 0.78 25.69 39.91
N ALA A 61 1.51 24.63 40.26
CA ALA A 61 2.12 23.72 39.30
C ALA A 61 1.11 23.15 38.26
N PRO A 62 -0.07 22.63 38.66
CA PRO A 62 -1.02 22.11 37.68
C PRO A 62 -1.57 23.17 36.71
N VAL A 63 -1.58 24.45 37.15
CA VAL A 63 -1.97 25.55 36.25
C VAL A 63 -0.87 25.87 35.25
N LEU A 64 0.38 25.83 35.68
CA LEU A 64 1.54 26.01 34.82
C LEU A 64 1.63 24.90 33.79
N ASP A 65 1.45 23.65 34.22
CA ASP A 65 1.44 22.48 33.31
C ASP A 65 0.34 22.60 32.24
N GLU A 66 -0.87 23.02 32.61
CA GLU A 66 -1.96 23.25 31.67
C GLU A 66 -1.64 24.37 30.68
N VAL A 67 -1.04 25.49 31.15
CA VAL A 67 -0.62 26.59 30.31
C VAL A 67 0.49 26.18 29.34
N VAL A 68 1.48 25.46 29.82
CA VAL A 68 2.60 24.95 29.00
C VAL A 68 2.08 24.05 27.89
N ASN A 69 1.21 23.08 28.25
CA ASN A 69 0.63 22.13 27.27
C ASN A 69 -0.24 22.82 26.22
N GLU A 70 -0.89 23.93 26.54
CA GLU A 70 -1.71 24.70 25.58
C GLU A 70 -0.85 25.64 24.72
N VAL A 71 0.15 26.30 25.33
CA VAL A 71 0.91 27.39 24.69
C VAL A 71 1.98 26.85 23.75
N ILE A 72 2.72 25.82 24.16
CA ILE A 72 3.88 25.32 23.39
C ILE A 72 3.49 24.95 21.97
N PRO A 73 2.47 24.08 21.71
CA PRO A 73 2.09 23.74 20.34
C PRO A 73 1.63 24.94 19.52
N ALA A 74 0.89 25.86 20.13
CA ALA A 74 0.39 27.05 19.43
C ALA A 74 1.53 28.00 19.04
N LYS A 75 2.50 28.23 19.95
CA LYS A 75 3.63 29.12 19.70
C LYS A 75 4.67 28.52 18.79
N TYR A 76 4.83 27.18 18.81
CA TYR A 76 5.62 26.45 17.83
C TYR A 76 5.08 26.67 16.41
N LEU A 77 3.76 26.46 16.19
CA LEU A 77 3.16 26.68 14.87
C LEU A 77 3.28 28.13 14.38
N GLU A 78 3.21 29.10 15.31
CA GLU A 78 3.44 30.52 15.00
C GLU A 78 4.89 30.77 14.58
N ALA A 79 5.88 30.15 15.26
CA ALA A 79 7.30 30.25 14.93
C ALA A 79 7.61 29.58 13.59
N VAL A 80 7.13 28.37 13.34
CA VAL A 80 7.32 27.65 12.07
C VAL A 80 6.80 28.45 10.87
N ARG A 81 5.61 29.09 11.03
CA ARG A 81 5.04 29.94 9.96
C ARG A 81 5.82 31.23 9.75
N ALA A 82 6.31 31.84 10.83
CA ALA A 82 7.08 33.10 10.76
C ALA A 82 8.43 32.91 10.05
N GLU A 83 9.06 31.76 10.25
CA GLU A 83 10.37 31.39 9.67
C GLU A 83 10.26 30.61 8.35
N ASP A 84 9.03 30.36 7.85
CA ASP A 84 8.73 29.60 6.61
C ASP A 84 9.41 28.21 6.58
N ILE A 85 9.42 27.51 7.71
CA ILE A 85 10.05 26.20 7.85
C ILE A 85 9.09 25.10 7.40
N ARG A 86 9.54 24.21 6.50
CA ARG A 86 8.79 23.02 6.09
C ARG A 86 9.14 21.85 7.00
N THR A 87 8.40 21.71 8.08
CA THR A 87 8.61 20.66 9.07
C THR A 87 8.07 19.31 8.62
N LEU A 88 8.75 18.23 9.03
CA LEU A 88 8.37 16.83 8.83
C LEU A 88 8.20 16.15 10.18
N GLY A 89 7.16 15.34 10.32
CA GLY A 89 6.88 14.62 11.57
C GLY A 89 6.46 15.51 12.73
N GLN A 90 6.60 14.97 13.94
CA GLN A 90 6.24 15.67 15.18
C GLN A 90 7.47 16.29 15.84
N PRO A 91 7.38 17.53 16.35
CA PRO A 91 8.47 18.16 17.08
C PRO A 91 8.65 17.56 18.47
N GLU A 92 9.89 17.52 18.93
CA GLU A 92 10.25 17.24 20.31
C GLU A 92 10.37 18.55 21.08
N PHE A 93 9.61 18.70 22.17
CA PHE A 93 9.60 19.92 22.98
C PHE A 93 10.37 19.75 24.27
N GLU A 94 11.24 20.70 24.59
CA GLU A 94 11.92 20.81 25.86
C GLU A 94 11.70 22.20 26.47
N VAL A 95 11.17 22.25 27.69
CA VAL A 95 11.02 23.52 28.41
C VAL A 95 12.36 23.86 29.06
N THR A 96 13.04 24.86 28.53
CA THR A 96 14.34 25.28 29.01
C THR A 96 14.25 26.24 30.18
N LYS A 97 13.19 27.07 30.24
CA LYS A 97 12.97 28.02 31.32
C LYS A 97 11.49 28.29 31.53
N LEU A 98 11.07 28.21 32.76
CA LEU A 98 9.71 28.57 33.18
C LEU A 98 9.80 29.44 34.44
N GLU A 99 9.89 30.76 34.25
CA GLU A 99 9.81 31.71 35.34
C GLU A 99 8.40 32.28 35.45
N ASP A 100 7.76 31.96 36.58
CA ASP A 100 6.41 32.37 36.83
C ASP A 100 6.25 33.89 36.81
N ARG A 101 5.33 34.42 36.00
CA ARG A 101 5.06 35.84 35.74
C ARG A 101 6.16 36.59 35.04
N GLU A 102 7.15 35.92 34.46
CA GLU A 102 8.23 36.55 33.72
C GLU A 102 8.30 36.02 32.29
N ILE A 103 8.67 34.75 32.08
CA ILE A 103 8.94 34.23 30.77
C ILE A 103 8.73 32.70 30.71
N LEU A 104 8.31 32.21 29.56
CA LEU A 104 8.38 30.82 29.14
C LEU A 104 9.36 30.71 27.97
N GLU A 105 10.42 29.92 28.17
CA GLU A 105 11.35 29.57 27.09
C GLU A 105 11.28 28.05 26.85
N PHE A 106 11.16 27.70 25.61
CA PHE A 106 11.19 26.29 25.21
C PHE A 106 11.95 26.13 23.91
N THR A 107 12.47 24.93 23.70
CA THR A 107 13.05 24.52 22.42
C THR A 107 12.16 23.50 21.78
N ALA A 108 12.10 23.53 20.44
CA ALA A 108 11.44 22.53 19.62
C ALA A 108 12.46 21.99 18.62
N GLU A 109 12.80 20.72 18.73
CA GLU A 109 13.61 20.04 17.71
C GLU A 109 12.67 19.31 16.75
N VAL A 110 12.84 19.56 15.46
CA VAL A 110 11.96 18.98 14.43
C VAL A 110 12.75 18.70 13.17
N ASP A 111 12.40 17.60 12.51
CA ASP A 111 12.93 17.30 11.20
C ASP A 111 12.32 18.25 10.16
N ILE A 112 13.16 18.64 9.21
CA ILE A 112 12.77 19.50 8.08
C ILE A 112 13.07 18.80 6.76
N ARG A 113 12.35 19.23 5.72
CA ARG A 113 12.64 18.80 4.37
C ARG A 113 14.02 19.28 3.95
N PRO A 114 14.94 18.36 3.57
CA PRO A 114 16.28 18.75 3.13
C PRO A 114 16.25 19.50 1.80
N GLU A 115 17.26 20.34 1.56
CA GLU A 115 17.52 20.90 0.24
C GLU A 115 18.23 19.84 -0.61
N ILE A 116 17.61 19.48 -1.74
CA ILE A 116 18.11 18.46 -2.66
C ILE A 116 18.46 19.17 -3.98
N THR A 117 19.70 19.02 -4.44
CA THR A 117 20.14 19.51 -5.75
C THR A 117 19.83 18.48 -6.81
N LEU A 118 18.96 18.84 -7.76
CA LEU A 118 18.55 17.93 -8.83
C LEU A 118 19.59 17.93 -9.97
N PRO A 119 19.91 16.75 -10.54
CA PRO A 119 20.74 16.63 -11.74
C PRO A 119 19.99 17.07 -13.00
N ASP A 120 20.67 17.18 -14.13
CA ASP A 120 20.02 17.32 -15.43
C ASP A 120 19.45 15.98 -15.88
N PHE A 121 18.15 15.94 -16.12
CA PHE A 121 17.44 14.70 -16.46
C PHE A 121 17.75 14.19 -17.87
N SER A 122 18.27 15.03 -18.75
CA SER A 122 18.69 14.64 -20.10
C SER A 122 19.98 13.80 -20.15
N ASP A 123 20.73 13.76 -19.05
CA ASP A 123 21.97 13.01 -18.92
C ASP A 123 21.75 11.52 -18.57
N PHE A 124 20.49 11.13 -18.31
CA PHE A 124 20.16 9.74 -17.97
C PHE A 124 19.99 8.90 -19.22
N THR A 125 20.66 7.75 -19.26
CA THR A 125 20.56 6.79 -20.36
C THR A 125 20.41 5.39 -19.79
N VAL A 126 19.28 4.76 -20.06
CA VAL A 126 18.99 3.40 -19.60
C VAL A 126 18.66 2.47 -20.76
N SER A 127 18.91 1.18 -20.57
CA SER A 127 18.60 0.13 -21.55
C SER A 127 17.60 -0.83 -20.96
N VAL A 128 16.51 -1.07 -21.68
CA VAL A 128 15.41 -1.95 -21.28
C VAL A 128 15.28 -3.14 -22.22
N ASP A 129 14.48 -4.13 -21.83
CA ASP A 129 14.27 -5.32 -22.64
C ASP A 129 13.56 -4.98 -23.96
N ASP A 130 13.73 -5.83 -24.95
CA ASP A 130 13.09 -5.74 -26.24
C ASP A 130 11.60 -6.11 -26.16
N VAL A 131 10.78 -5.46 -26.95
CA VAL A 131 9.35 -5.77 -27.10
C VAL A 131 9.07 -6.72 -28.26
N GLU A 132 10.10 -7.13 -29.02
CA GLU A 132 9.89 -8.11 -30.07
C GLU A 132 9.28 -9.41 -29.52
N LEU A 133 8.22 -9.86 -30.19
CA LEU A 133 7.55 -11.10 -29.88
C LEU A 133 8.04 -12.21 -30.82
N THR A 134 8.47 -13.30 -30.24
CA THR A 134 8.76 -14.52 -31.00
C THR A 134 7.48 -15.31 -31.24
N ASP A 135 7.42 -16.06 -32.34
CA ASP A 135 6.30 -16.99 -32.57
C ASP A 135 6.21 -18.05 -31.45
N ALA A 136 7.34 -18.41 -30.84
CA ALA A 136 7.39 -19.36 -29.72
C ALA A 136 6.62 -18.86 -28.49
N GLU A 137 6.72 -17.57 -28.13
CA GLU A 137 5.98 -16.98 -27.01
C GLU A 137 4.47 -16.94 -27.27
N VAL A 138 4.08 -16.70 -28.53
CA VAL A 138 2.65 -16.76 -28.92
C VAL A 138 2.13 -18.18 -28.86
N ASP A 139 2.92 -19.15 -29.36
CA ASP A 139 2.55 -20.57 -29.31
C ASP A 139 2.48 -21.09 -27.86
N GLU A 140 3.37 -20.64 -26.96
CA GLU A 140 3.32 -20.95 -25.54
C GLU A 140 2.00 -20.47 -24.89
N GLN A 141 1.63 -19.22 -25.14
CA GLN A 141 0.35 -18.67 -24.63
C GLN A 141 -0.87 -19.37 -25.23
N LEU A 142 -0.76 -19.77 -26.48
CA LEU A 142 -1.79 -20.56 -27.14
C LEU A 142 -1.91 -21.95 -26.51
N ASP A 143 -0.79 -22.60 -26.20
CA ASP A 143 -0.78 -23.90 -25.54
C ASP A 143 -1.30 -23.81 -24.09
N GLU A 144 -0.99 -22.75 -23.35
CA GLU A 144 -1.58 -22.48 -22.04
C GLU A 144 -3.11 -22.31 -22.13
N LEU A 145 -3.60 -21.55 -23.13
CA LEU A 145 -5.01 -21.41 -23.39
C LEU A 145 -5.65 -22.76 -23.74
N ARG A 146 -4.99 -23.53 -24.62
CA ARG A 146 -5.39 -24.88 -25.03
C ARG A 146 -5.49 -25.85 -23.84
N ALA A 147 -4.56 -25.76 -22.90
CA ALA A 147 -4.54 -26.60 -21.71
C ALA A 147 -5.79 -26.42 -20.82
N ARG A 148 -6.38 -25.22 -20.82
CA ARG A 148 -7.64 -24.93 -20.08
C ARG A 148 -8.87 -25.65 -20.66
N PHE A 149 -8.83 -25.97 -21.94
CA PHE A 149 -9.90 -26.69 -22.66
C PHE A 149 -9.58 -28.18 -22.84
N GLY A 150 -8.49 -28.67 -22.24
CA GLY A 150 -8.10 -30.07 -22.26
C GLY A 150 -9.11 -30.97 -21.54
N THR A 151 -9.36 -32.15 -22.09
CA THR A 151 -10.19 -33.16 -21.50
C THR A 151 -9.36 -34.21 -20.76
N LEU A 152 -9.74 -34.57 -19.55
CA LEU A 152 -9.04 -35.59 -18.78
C LEU A 152 -9.53 -36.99 -19.13
N VAL A 153 -8.66 -37.79 -19.74
CA VAL A 153 -8.95 -39.17 -20.16
C VAL A 153 -8.13 -40.14 -19.32
N GLY A 154 -8.80 -41.16 -18.76
CA GLY A 154 -8.15 -42.20 -17.99
C GLY A 154 -7.18 -43.02 -18.85
N VAL A 155 -5.95 -43.23 -18.36
CA VAL A 155 -4.90 -43.98 -19.06
C VAL A 155 -4.37 -45.14 -18.21
N ASP A 156 -4.07 -46.27 -18.88
CA ASP A 156 -3.46 -47.46 -18.25
C ASP A 156 -1.95 -47.51 -18.52
N ARG A 157 -1.23 -46.44 -18.16
CA ARG A 157 0.23 -46.30 -18.23
C ARG A 157 0.77 -45.68 -16.95
N PRO A 158 2.09 -45.82 -16.71
CA PRO A 158 2.72 -45.10 -15.63
C PRO A 158 2.45 -43.57 -15.75
N ALA A 159 2.33 -42.91 -14.61
CA ALA A 159 2.11 -41.48 -14.54
C ALA A 159 3.33 -40.69 -15.06
N GLU A 160 3.07 -39.70 -15.88
CA GLU A 160 4.07 -38.79 -16.46
C GLU A 160 3.83 -37.34 -15.98
N ASN A 161 4.84 -36.49 -16.18
CA ASN A 161 4.72 -35.11 -15.89
C ASN A 161 3.59 -34.45 -16.72
N GLY A 162 2.70 -33.67 -16.09
CA GLY A 162 1.52 -33.06 -16.71
C GLY A 162 0.26 -33.93 -16.68
N ASP A 163 0.35 -35.19 -16.19
CA ASP A 163 -0.83 -36.01 -15.94
C ASP A 163 -1.58 -35.57 -14.67
N PHE A 164 -2.88 -35.78 -14.66
CA PHE A 164 -3.72 -35.62 -13.48
C PHE A 164 -3.88 -36.97 -12.78
N VAL A 165 -3.57 -36.99 -11.52
CA VAL A 165 -3.71 -38.20 -10.70
C VAL A 165 -4.74 -37.95 -9.59
N SER A 166 -5.53 -39.00 -9.28
CA SER A 166 -6.24 -39.02 -8.00
C SER A 166 -5.37 -39.77 -7.01
N ILE A 167 -5.02 -39.14 -5.92
CA ILE A 167 -4.10 -39.68 -4.92
C ILE A 167 -4.72 -39.71 -3.52
N ASP A 168 -4.31 -40.69 -2.74
CA ASP A 168 -4.51 -40.71 -1.30
C ASP A 168 -3.14 -40.44 -0.65
N LEU A 169 -3.13 -39.45 0.24
CA LEU A 169 -1.95 -39.07 1.01
C LEU A 169 -2.14 -39.44 2.47
N SER A 170 -1.09 -39.97 3.08
CA SER A 170 -1.00 -40.09 4.52
C SER A 170 0.40 -39.71 4.99
N ALA A 171 0.50 -38.88 6.01
CA ALA A 171 1.76 -38.44 6.58
C ALA A 171 1.91 -38.94 8.01
N SER A 172 3.14 -39.27 8.40
CA SER A 172 3.47 -39.65 9.77
C SER A 172 4.77 -39.01 10.23
N VAL A 173 4.80 -38.54 11.48
CA VAL A 173 6.00 -38.00 12.14
C VAL A 173 6.33 -38.93 13.32
N ASP A 174 7.54 -39.48 13.36
CA ASP A 174 7.98 -40.45 14.36
C ASP A 174 7.01 -41.64 14.56
N GLY A 175 6.36 -42.09 13.47
CA GLY A 175 5.40 -43.17 13.47
C GLY A 175 4.02 -42.85 14.02
N LYS A 176 3.70 -41.57 14.24
CA LYS A 176 2.36 -41.09 14.55
C LYS A 176 1.74 -40.49 13.29
N GLU A 177 0.55 -40.93 12.97
CA GLU A 177 -0.20 -40.41 11.84
C GLU A 177 -0.65 -38.97 12.11
N VAL A 178 -0.48 -38.09 11.10
CA VAL A 178 -0.88 -36.68 11.13
C VAL A 178 -2.18 -36.56 10.33
N GLU A 179 -3.32 -36.53 11.03
CA GLU A 179 -4.66 -36.48 10.40
C GLU A 179 -4.82 -35.26 9.50
N GLU A 180 -4.26 -34.10 9.88
CA GLU A 180 -4.33 -32.85 9.11
C GLU A 180 -3.56 -32.89 7.79
N ALA A 181 -2.57 -33.74 7.69
CA ALA A 181 -1.76 -33.98 6.46
C ALA A 181 -2.15 -35.23 5.72
N SER A 182 -3.30 -35.85 6.07
CA SER A 182 -3.84 -37.05 5.43
C SER A 182 -5.11 -36.72 4.67
N THR A 183 -5.20 -37.10 3.38
CA THR A 183 -6.35 -36.85 2.53
C THR A 183 -6.55 -37.98 1.54
N THR A 184 -7.78 -38.19 1.08
CA THR A 184 -8.14 -39.24 0.12
C THR A 184 -8.82 -38.65 -1.10
N GLY A 185 -8.50 -39.20 -2.29
CA GLY A 185 -9.13 -38.79 -3.55
C GLY A 185 -8.75 -37.38 -4.01
N LEU A 186 -7.60 -36.87 -3.57
CA LEU A 186 -7.12 -35.56 -4.00
C LEU A 186 -6.72 -35.62 -5.48
N SER A 187 -7.25 -34.67 -6.27
CA SER A 187 -6.83 -34.50 -7.66
C SER A 187 -5.60 -33.60 -7.72
N TYR A 188 -4.55 -34.08 -8.33
CA TYR A 188 -3.27 -33.40 -8.43
C TYR A 188 -2.70 -33.47 -9.83
N GLU A 189 -2.19 -32.36 -10.35
CA GLU A 189 -1.45 -32.29 -11.61
C GLU A 189 0.04 -32.47 -11.31
N ILE A 190 0.65 -33.52 -11.86
CA ILE A 190 2.07 -33.84 -11.63
C ILE A 190 2.96 -32.76 -12.26
N GLY A 191 3.87 -32.21 -11.47
CA GLY A 191 4.76 -31.12 -11.90
C GLY A 191 4.22 -29.71 -11.63
N SER A 192 3.01 -29.59 -11.04
CA SER A 192 2.45 -28.27 -10.67
C SER A 192 3.14 -27.60 -9.46
N GLY A 193 3.85 -28.40 -8.64
CA GLY A 193 4.50 -27.89 -7.41
C GLY A 193 3.54 -27.37 -6.33
N GLN A 194 2.23 -27.71 -6.41
CA GLN A 194 1.21 -27.16 -5.48
C GLN A 194 1.08 -27.96 -4.17
N LEU A 195 1.82 -29.06 -4.04
CA LEU A 195 1.83 -29.89 -2.84
C LEU A 195 3.24 -29.89 -2.20
N VAL A 196 3.45 -30.85 -1.30
CA VAL A 196 4.73 -30.98 -0.57
C VAL A 196 5.88 -31.37 -1.49
N ASP A 197 7.07 -30.89 -1.19
CA ASP A 197 8.28 -31.17 -1.94
C ASP A 197 8.54 -32.67 -2.03
N GLY A 198 8.97 -33.15 -3.22
CA GLY A 198 9.30 -34.56 -3.48
C GLY A 198 8.11 -35.40 -3.92
N ILE A 199 6.88 -34.90 -3.91
CA ILE A 199 5.70 -35.66 -4.34
C ILE A 199 5.73 -35.97 -5.85
N ASP A 200 6.14 -35.01 -6.68
CA ASP A 200 6.25 -35.19 -8.12
C ASP A 200 7.22 -36.32 -8.49
N GLU A 201 8.40 -36.28 -7.87
CA GLU A 201 9.43 -37.33 -8.08
C GLU A 201 8.97 -38.71 -7.61
N ALA A 202 8.16 -38.76 -6.54
CA ALA A 202 7.64 -40.02 -6.00
C ALA A 202 6.53 -40.61 -6.89
N ILE A 203 5.70 -39.77 -7.53
CA ILE A 203 4.53 -40.19 -8.32
C ILE A 203 4.94 -40.50 -9.78
N ILE A 204 5.88 -39.75 -10.34
CA ILE A 204 6.35 -40.03 -11.74
C ILE A 204 6.78 -41.49 -11.89
N GLY A 205 6.20 -42.17 -12.88
CA GLY A 205 6.45 -43.58 -13.16
C GLY A 205 5.61 -44.56 -12.32
N ALA A 206 4.75 -44.07 -11.41
CA ALA A 206 3.83 -44.92 -10.64
C ALA A 206 2.62 -45.33 -11.47
N ASN A 207 2.15 -46.56 -11.29
CA ASN A 207 0.90 -47.03 -11.89
C ASN A 207 -0.29 -46.81 -10.93
N ALA A 208 -1.50 -46.83 -11.49
CA ALA A 208 -2.70 -46.87 -10.69
C ALA A 208 -2.69 -48.04 -9.70
N GLY A 209 -2.99 -47.80 -8.44
CA GLY A 209 -2.94 -48.76 -7.34
C GLY A 209 -1.59 -48.86 -6.65
N GLU A 210 -0.52 -48.20 -7.14
CA GLU A 210 0.78 -48.21 -6.48
C GLU A 210 0.86 -47.20 -5.34
N THR A 211 1.55 -47.60 -4.27
CA THR A 211 1.88 -46.75 -3.12
C THR A 211 3.38 -46.48 -3.13
N LYS A 212 3.75 -45.21 -3.02
CA LYS A 212 5.13 -44.74 -2.88
C LYS A 212 5.29 -44.02 -1.56
N THR A 213 6.51 -44.05 -1.01
CA THR A 213 6.83 -43.34 0.23
C THR A 213 8.04 -42.44 0.02
N PHE A 214 8.00 -41.27 0.57
CA PHE A 214 9.11 -40.31 0.55
C PHE A 214 9.10 -39.51 1.85
N THR A 215 10.22 -38.86 2.17
CA THR A 215 10.30 -37.99 3.37
C THR A 215 10.38 -36.56 2.94
N THR A 216 9.53 -35.69 3.57
CA THR A 216 9.50 -34.26 3.30
C THR A 216 9.25 -33.50 4.60
N LYS A 217 9.46 -32.18 4.57
CA LYS A 217 9.12 -31.31 5.70
C LYS A 217 7.68 -30.84 5.59
N LEU A 218 6.94 -30.94 6.70
CA LEU A 218 5.59 -30.40 6.76
C LEU A 218 5.62 -28.87 6.78
N VAL A 219 4.83 -28.24 5.90
CA VAL A 219 4.77 -26.78 5.75
C VAL A 219 3.68 -26.13 6.61
N ALA A 220 2.79 -26.94 7.21
CA ALA A 220 1.67 -26.44 8.02
C ALA A 220 1.26 -27.46 9.10
N GLY A 221 0.50 -27.00 10.11
CA GLY A 221 -0.01 -27.82 11.20
C GLY A 221 0.89 -27.88 12.43
N GLU A 222 0.55 -28.78 13.38
CA GLU A 222 1.26 -28.94 14.67
C GLU A 222 2.74 -29.36 14.51
N PHE A 223 3.08 -30.03 13.40
CA PHE A 223 4.40 -30.55 13.11
C PHE A 223 5.17 -29.78 12.04
N THR A 224 4.84 -28.50 11.84
CA THR A 224 5.52 -27.64 10.85
C THR A 224 7.02 -27.65 11.01
N GLY A 225 7.76 -27.82 9.89
CA GLY A 225 9.22 -27.86 9.85
C GLY A 225 9.86 -29.21 10.25
N GLN A 226 9.08 -30.19 10.68
CA GLN A 226 9.58 -31.53 11.01
C GLN A 226 9.56 -32.42 9.77
N ASP A 227 10.51 -33.35 9.72
CA ASP A 227 10.55 -34.39 8.71
C ASP A 227 9.39 -35.37 8.91
N ALA A 228 8.60 -35.59 7.88
CA ALA A 228 7.48 -36.51 7.89
C ALA A 228 7.67 -37.57 6.79
N ASP A 229 7.34 -38.80 7.12
CA ASP A 229 7.24 -39.87 6.14
C ASP A 229 5.86 -39.81 5.50
N VAL A 230 5.81 -39.46 4.21
CA VAL A 230 4.60 -39.35 3.41
C VAL A 230 4.42 -40.58 2.56
N SER A 231 3.24 -41.21 2.66
CA SER A 231 2.83 -42.32 1.80
C SER A 231 1.77 -41.77 0.82
N VAL A 232 2.03 -41.87 -0.46
CA VAL A 232 1.14 -41.53 -1.55
C VAL A 232 0.68 -42.75 -2.32
N THR A 233 -0.61 -42.94 -2.45
CA THR A 233 -1.21 -44.02 -3.24
C THR A 233 -1.90 -43.39 -4.45
N VAL A 234 -1.46 -43.77 -5.65
CA VAL A 234 -2.06 -43.33 -6.91
C VAL A 234 -3.30 -44.16 -7.17
N GLN A 235 -4.50 -43.57 -7.15
CA GLN A 235 -5.76 -44.25 -7.40
C GLN A 235 -6.06 -44.36 -8.89
N THR A 236 -5.91 -43.28 -9.64
CA THR A 236 -6.14 -43.22 -11.09
C THR A 236 -5.14 -42.25 -11.73
N VAL A 237 -4.80 -42.57 -12.98
CA VAL A 237 -3.98 -41.68 -13.83
C VAL A 237 -4.85 -41.22 -15.00
N LYS A 238 -4.84 -39.91 -15.25
CA LYS A 238 -5.58 -39.29 -16.38
C LYS A 238 -4.62 -38.41 -17.15
N ALA A 239 -4.51 -38.66 -18.44
CA ALA A 239 -3.79 -37.76 -19.34
C ALA A 239 -4.71 -36.59 -19.76
N ARG A 240 -4.15 -35.41 -19.93
CA ARG A 240 -4.86 -34.28 -20.51
C ARG A 240 -4.78 -34.40 -22.03
N GLU A 241 -5.90 -34.74 -22.67
CA GLU A 241 -6.01 -34.64 -24.12
C GLU A 241 -6.34 -33.23 -24.52
N LEU A 242 -5.43 -32.60 -25.24
CA LEU A 242 -5.59 -31.23 -25.72
C LEU A 242 -6.40 -31.22 -27.04
N PRO A 243 -7.31 -30.25 -27.24
CA PRO A 243 -7.98 -30.07 -28.53
C PRO A 243 -6.98 -29.80 -29.65
N GLU A 244 -7.34 -30.08 -30.90
CA GLU A 244 -6.50 -29.69 -32.03
C GLU A 244 -6.46 -28.16 -32.17
N LEU A 245 -5.34 -27.63 -32.66
CA LEU A 245 -5.19 -26.18 -32.91
C LEU A 245 -5.71 -25.85 -34.31
N ASP A 246 -7.00 -25.58 -34.38
CA ASP A 246 -7.75 -25.27 -35.62
C ASP A 246 -8.76 -24.15 -35.36
N ASP A 247 -9.56 -23.84 -36.36
CA ASP A 247 -10.59 -22.81 -36.28
C ASP A 247 -11.73 -23.19 -35.32
N GLU A 248 -11.98 -24.50 -35.13
CA GLU A 248 -13.00 -24.97 -34.15
C GLU A 248 -12.52 -24.66 -32.71
N PHE A 249 -11.23 -24.81 -32.47
CA PHE A 249 -10.64 -24.41 -31.19
C PHE A 249 -10.70 -22.89 -30.96
N ALA A 250 -10.43 -22.08 -31.99
CA ALA A 250 -10.53 -20.62 -31.87
C ALA A 250 -11.95 -20.18 -31.46
N GLN A 251 -12.96 -20.74 -32.09
CA GLN A 251 -14.37 -20.47 -31.77
C GLN A 251 -14.79 -21.00 -30.38
N LEU A 252 -14.18 -22.09 -29.93
CA LEU A 252 -14.44 -22.64 -28.59
C LEU A 252 -13.81 -21.79 -27.47
N ALA A 253 -12.60 -21.32 -27.69
CA ALA A 253 -11.76 -20.68 -26.66
C ALA A 253 -11.85 -19.14 -26.65
N SER A 254 -12.44 -18.53 -27.68
CA SER A 254 -12.46 -17.09 -27.86
C SER A 254 -13.69 -16.63 -28.67
N GLU A 255 -13.75 -15.33 -28.98
CA GLU A 255 -14.75 -14.72 -29.86
C GLU A 255 -14.36 -14.70 -31.33
N PHE A 256 -13.18 -15.26 -31.68
CA PHE A 256 -12.64 -15.25 -33.05
C PHE A 256 -13.08 -16.47 -33.84
N ASP A 257 -13.25 -16.28 -35.13
CA ASP A 257 -13.72 -17.33 -36.05
C ASP A 257 -12.56 -18.22 -36.56
N THR A 258 -11.33 -17.72 -36.55
CA THR A 258 -10.15 -18.43 -37.04
C THR A 258 -8.99 -18.43 -36.06
N LEU A 259 -8.15 -19.47 -36.15
CA LEU A 259 -6.93 -19.59 -35.35
C LEU A 259 -5.95 -18.43 -35.62
N GLU A 260 -5.91 -17.94 -36.85
CA GLU A 260 -5.03 -16.81 -37.22
C GLU A 260 -5.44 -15.51 -36.54
N GLU A 261 -6.75 -15.23 -36.43
CA GLU A 261 -7.29 -14.08 -35.69
C GLU A 261 -7.00 -14.19 -34.20
N LEU A 262 -7.18 -15.37 -33.60
CA LEU A 262 -6.82 -15.62 -32.20
C LEU A 262 -5.32 -15.40 -31.94
N LYS A 263 -4.45 -15.93 -32.81
CA LYS A 263 -3.00 -15.69 -32.73
C LYS A 263 -2.65 -14.20 -32.91
N GLY A 264 -3.37 -13.49 -33.74
CA GLY A 264 -3.22 -12.05 -33.94
C GLY A 264 -3.56 -11.27 -32.66
N ASP A 265 -4.68 -11.59 -32.02
CA ASP A 265 -5.07 -10.97 -30.74
C ASP A 265 -4.08 -11.29 -29.60
N LEU A 266 -3.62 -12.55 -29.52
CA LEU A 266 -2.59 -12.94 -28.54
C LEU A 266 -1.30 -12.16 -28.75
N ARG A 267 -0.84 -11.98 -30.00
CA ARG A 267 0.34 -11.12 -30.29
C ARG A 267 0.14 -9.69 -29.84
N GLU A 268 -1.03 -9.12 -30.09
CA GLU A 268 -1.32 -7.74 -29.70
C GLU A 268 -1.37 -7.60 -28.17
N ARG A 269 -2.00 -8.56 -27.47
CA ARG A 269 -2.04 -8.56 -25.97
C ARG A 269 -0.65 -8.72 -25.36
N LEU A 270 0.13 -9.69 -25.84
CA LEU A 270 1.51 -9.90 -25.38
C LEU A 270 2.38 -8.68 -25.67
N GLY A 271 2.23 -8.05 -26.86
CA GLY A 271 2.93 -6.82 -27.21
C GLY A 271 2.61 -5.68 -26.25
N ARG A 272 1.33 -5.50 -25.89
CA ARG A 272 0.93 -4.50 -24.86
C ARG A 272 1.55 -4.80 -23.49
N VAL A 273 1.56 -6.08 -23.08
CA VAL A 273 2.18 -6.48 -21.80
C VAL A 273 3.68 -6.20 -21.79
N LYS A 274 4.40 -6.58 -22.87
CA LYS A 274 5.84 -6.31 -23.00
C LYS A 274 6.16 -4.81 -23.00
N LYS A 275 5.37 -4.01 -23.72
CA LYS A 275 5.52 -2.55 -23.70
C LYS A 275 5.31 -1.99 -22.29
N MET A 276 4.28 -2.45 -21.58
CA MET A 276 4.04 -2.01 -20.22
C MET A 276 5.20 -2.40 -19.28
N GLN A 277 5.73 -3.63 -19.40
CA GLN A 277 6.90 -4.08 -18.66
C GLN A 277 8.14 -3.23 -18.97
N GLN A 278 8.37 -2.92 -20.26
CA GLN A 278 9.45 -2.04 -20.68
C GLN A 278 9.33 -0.64 -20.05
N GLY A 279 8.12 -0.09 -19.98
CA GLY A 279 7.86 1.18 -19.28
C GLY A 279 8.15 1.11 -17.78
N VAL A 280 7.80 0.01 -17.14
CA VAL A 280 8.13 -0.24 -15.72
C VAL A 280 9.63 -0.32 -15.51
N GLN A 281 10.35 -1.09 -16.36
CA GLN A 281 11.82 -1.20 -16.30
C GLN A 281 12.50 0.15 -16.50
N ALA A 282 12.07 0.93 -17.50
CA ALA A 282 12.62 2.26 -17.75
C ALA A 282 12.46 3.17 -16.52
N ARG A 283 11.27 3.19 -15.95
CA ARG A 283 10.97 3.97 -14.75
C ARG A 283 11.84 3.56 -13.57
N ASP A 284 11.94 2.26 -13.31
CA ASP A 284 12.64 1.74 -12.14
C ASP A 284 14.16 1.95 -12.26
N GLN A 285 14.75 1.74 -13.44
CA GLN A 285 16.17 1.99 -13.70
C GLN A 285 16.51 3.49 -13.59
N ILE A 286 15.66 4.37 -14.14
CA ILE A 286 15.86 5.82 -14.04
C ILE A 286 15.73 6.28 -12.58
N LEU A 287 14.78 5.73 -11.83
CA LEU A 287 14.65 6.04 -10.41
C LEU A 287 15.89 5.59 -9.62
N GLU A 288 16.43 4.42 -9.90
CA GLU A 288 17.63 3.92 -9.27
C GLU A 288 18.84 4.81 -9.58
N GLU A 289 19.05 5.14 -10.84
CA GLU A 289 20.12 6.05 -11.26
C GLU A 289 19.98 7.46 -10.67
N LEU A 290 18.74 7.98 -10.54
CA LEU A 290 18.45 9.22 -9.84
C LEU A 290 18.87 9.19 -8.38
N LEU A 291 18.57 8.10 -7.67
CA LEU A 291 18.93 7.91 -6.26
C LEU A 291 20.45 7.75 -6.06
N GLU A 292 21.13 7.15 -7.03
CA GLU A 292 22.60 7.02 -7.00
C GLU A 292 23.31 8.35 -7.25
N ARG A 293 22.83 9.15 -8.19
CA ARG A 293 23.45 10.42 -8.58
C ARG A 293 23.07 11.60 -7.69
N THR A 294 22.03 11.45 -6.84
CA THR A 294 21.49 12.52 -6.03
C THR A 294 21.73 12.25 -4.55
N GLU A 295 22.42 13.16 -3.88
CA GLU A 295 22.52 13.10 -2.43
C GLU A 295 21.20 13.54 -1.80
N VAL A 296 20.53 12.61 -1.13
CA VAL A 296 19.25 12.84 -0.43
C VAL A 296 19.46 12.58 1.05
N PRO A 297 19.65 13.62 1.87
CA PRO A 297 19.73 13.47 3.31
C PRO A 297 18.41 12.94 3.88
N VAL A 298 18.47 11.90 4.71
CA VAL A 298 17.29 11.25 5.28
C VAL A 298 17.01 11.79 6.68
N PRO A 299 15.83 12.35 6.96
CA PRO A 299 15.43 12.73 8.31
C PRO A 299 15.23 11.49 9.19
N GLU A 300 15.91 11.47 10.35
CA GLU A 300 15.97 10.27 11.18
C GLU A 300 14.62 9.87 11.75
N LYS A 301 13.81 10.84 12.21
CA LYS A 301 12.47 10.57 12.75
C LYS A 301 11.48 10.08 11.70
N VAL A 302 11.62 10.57 10.46
CA VAL A 302 10.80 10.09 9.34
C VAL A 302 11.17 8.64 9.00
N LEU A 303 12.49 8.32 9.01
CA LEU A 303 12.97 6.97 8.78
C LEU A 303 12.52 6.00 9.90
N GLU A 304 12.64 6.41 11.16
CA GLU A 304 12.16 5.62 12.30
C GLU A 304 10.65 5.31 12.16
N GLY A 305 9.84 6.32 11.83
CA GLY A 305 8.40 6.13 11.62
C GLY A 305 8.07 5.18 10.46
N GLU A 306 8.81 5.25 9.35
CA GLU A 306 8.64 4.33 8.22
C GLU A 306 9.02 2.89 8.60
N ILE A 307 10.12 2.71 9.34
CA ILE A 307 10.53 1.40 9.87
C ILE A 307 9.46 0.82 10.80
N GLU A 308 8.94 1.62 11.73
CA GLU A 308 7.88 1.19 12.65
C GLU A 308 6.60 0.78 11.91
N ASN A 309 6.18 1.56 10.91
CA ASN A 309 5.01 1.24 10.09
C ASN A 309 5.20 -0.08 9.34
N ARG A 310 6.34 -0.29 8.67
CA ARG A 310 6.62 -1.54 7.94
C ARG A 310 6.69 -2.75 8.86
N LYS A 311 7.31 -2.63 10.01
CA LYS A 311 7.33 -3.69 11.03
C LYS A 311 5.92 -4.02 11.53
N HIS A 312 5.13 -2.98 11.82
CA HIS A 312 3.74 -3.14 12.21
C HIS A 312 2.93 -3.90 11.15
N ASP A 313 3.04 -3.48 9.88
CA ASP A 313 2.33 -4.12 8.77
C ASP A 313 2.76 -5.57 8.55
N ALA A 314 4.05 -5.88 8.74
CA ALA A 314 4.57 -7.24 8.61
C ALA A 314 4.09 -8.18 9.75
N ILE A 315 3.94 -7.66 10.96
CA ILE A 315 3.50 -8.45 12.12
C ILE A 315 1.96 -8.53 12.21
N HIS A 316 1.24 -7.58 11.61
CA HIS A 316 -0.22 -7.50 11.68
C HIS A 316 -0.96 -8.80 11.25
N PRO A 317 -0.57 -9.53 10.18
CA PRO A 317 -1.19 -10.80 9.81
C PRO A 317 -1.09 -11.90 10.87
N PHE A 318 -0.18 -11.75 11.82
CA PHE A 318 0.05 -12.67 12.93
C PHE A 318 -0.61 -12.21 14.23
N ASP A 319 -1.62 -11.34 14.16
CA ASP A 319 -2.30 -10.76 15.36
C ASP A 319 -1.31 -10.12 16.36
N HIS A 320 -0.19 -9.58 15.86
CA HIS A 320 0.93 -9.02 16.65
C HIS A 320 1.66 -10.03 17.55
N ASP A 321 1.59 -11.33 17.23
CA ASP A 321 2.40 -12.36 17.89
C ASP A 321 3.79 -12.43 17.28
N GLU A 322 4.78 -11.85 17.99
CA GLU A 322 6.18 -11.82 17.57
C GLU A 322 6.78 -13.23 17.46
N ALA A 323 6.30 -14.20 18.25
CA ALA A 323 6.82 -15.57 18.20
C ALA A 323 6.32 -16.30 16.95
N ALA A 324 5.04 -16.13 16.59
CA ALA A 324 4.47 -16.66 15.36
C ALA A 324 5.13 -16.04 14.12
N PHE A 325 5.36 -14.72 14.15
CA PHE A 325 6.09 -14.03 13.09
C PHE A 325 7.53 -14.53 12.91
N ALA A 326 8.28 -14.69 14.02
CA ALA A 326 9.64 -15.22 13.98
C ALA A 326 9.70 -16.65 13.40
N GLN A 327 8.73 -17.51 13.71
CA GLN A 327 8.62 -18.85 13.14
C GLN A 327 8.33 -18.82 11.64
N ALA A 328 7.48 -17.88 11.18
CA ALA A 328 7.21 -17.71 9.76
C ALA A 328 8.47 -17.27 9.00
N LEU A 329 9.24 -16.32 9.55
CA LEU A 329 10.53 -15.92 8.98
C LEU A 329 11.52 -17.08 8.91
N GLU A 330 11.61 -17.90 9.96
CA GLU A 330 12.49 -19.08 9.98
C GLU A 330 12.08 -20.12 8.92
N ALA A 331 10.78 -20.30 8.68
CA ALA A 331 10.27 -21.17 7.63
C ALA A 331 10.64 -20.66 6.23
N GLU A 332 10.77 -19.32 6.04
CA GLU A 332 11.29 -18.70 4.81
C GLU A 332 12.83 -18.65 4.74
N GLY A 333 13.52 -19.17 5.77
CA GLY A 333 14.99 -19.17 5.84
C GLY A 333 15.61 -17.83 6.22
N LYS A 334 14.83 -16.91 6.80
CA LYS A 334 15.27 -15.59 7.28
C LYS A 334 15.33 -15.53 8.80
N THR A 335 16.23 -14.73 9.33
CA THR A 335 16.26 -14.40 10.77
C THR A 335 15.57 -13.05 11.02
N VAL A 336 15.14 -12.80 12.27
CA VAL A 336 14.57 -11.50 12.67
C VAL A 336 15.59 -10.38 12.47
N GLU A 337 16.88 -10.64 12.74
CA GLU A 337 17.93 -9.65 12.51
C GLU A 337 18.09 -9.30 11.02
N GLN A 338 17.99 -10.31 10.13
CA GLN A 338 18.03 -10.06 8.69
C GLN A 338 16.82 -9.27 8.24
N PHE A 339 15.64 -9.61 8.73
CA PHE A 339 14.41 -8.86 8.47
C PHE A 339 14.54 -7.38 8.92
N ASP A 340 15.10 -7.12 10.10
CA ASP A 340 15.33 -5.77 10.60
C ASP A 340 16.27 -4.96 9.72
N ILE A 341 17.31 -5.59 9.18
CA ILE A 341 18.24 -4.96 8.23
C ILE A 341 17.53 -4.64 6.92
N ASP A 342 16.84 -5.64 6.34
CA ASP A 342 16.10 -5.50 5.08
C ASP A 342 15.06 -4.36 5.18
N VAL A 343 14.26 -4.34 6.26
CA VAL A 343 13.26 -3.28 6.51
C VAL A 343 13.90 -1.91 6.61
N ARG A 344 15.05 -1.79 7.28
CA ARG A 344 15.74 -0.50 7.40
C ARG A 344 16.25 -0.01 6.05
N GLU A 345 16.87 -0.87 5.24
CA GLU A 345 17.38 -0.53 3.92
C GLU A 345 16.24 -0.13 2.97
N GLU A 346 15.16 -0.90 2.96
CA GLU A 346 13.97 -0.60 2.17
C GLU A 346 13.28 0.71 2.61
N SER A 347 13.17 0.95 3.91
CA SER A 347 12.60 2.19 4.47
C SER A 347 13.45 3.40 4.10
N GLU A 348 14.78 3.30 4.19
CA GLU A 348 15.68 4.36 3.78
C GLU A 348 15.53 4.68 2.29
N LYS A 349 15.51 3.65 1.43
CA LYS A 349 15.27 3.79 -0.02
C LYS A 349 13.91 4.45 -0.30
N ALA A 350 12.86 4.05 0.42
CA ALA A 350 11.52 4.61 0.27
C ALA A 350 11.46 6.09 0.66
N VAL A 351 12.03 6.47 1.82
CA VAL A 351 12.07 7.88 2.27
C VAL A 351 12.89 8.74 1.32
N ARG A 352 14.05 8.26 0.86
CA ARG A 352 14.88 8.96 -0.14
C ARG A 352 14.11 9.17 -1.44
N THR A 353 13.42 8.14 -1.92
CA THR A 353 12.58 8.21 -3.13
C THR A 353 11.48 9.25 -2.97
N GLN A 354 10.76 9.25 -1.84
CA GLN A 354 9.68 10.20 -1.60
C GLN A 354 10.19 11.65 -1.58
N LEU A 355 11.26 11.93 -0.85
CA LEU A 355 11.86 13.27 -0.75
C LEU A 355 12.38 13.78 -2.10
N LEU A 356 13.02 12.90 -2.87
CA LEU A 356 13.54 13.21 -4.20
C LEU A 356 12.39 13.54 -5.16
N LEU A 357 11.39 12.67 -5.26
CA LEU A 357 10.25 12.85 -6.16
C LEU A 357 9.39 14.06 -5.77
N ASP A 358 9.22 14.34 -4.47
CA ASP A 358 8.56 15.55 -4.01
C ASP A 358 9.33 16.81 -4.44
N THR A 359 10.68 16.76 -4.40
CA THR A 359 11.52 17.88 -4.84
C THR A 359 11.42 18.10 -6.35
N ILE A 360 11.41 17.02 -7.13
CA ILE A 360 11.19 17.08 -8.58
C ILE A 360 9.79 17.64 -8.87
N ALA A 361 8.75 17.15 -8.19
CA ALA A 361 7.38 17.62 -8.37
C ALA A 361 7.23 19.13 -8.06
N ASP A 362 7.96 19.65 -7.06
CA ASP A 362 7.98 21.08 -6.75
C ASP A 362 8.72 21.89 -7.83
N ALA A 363 9.87 21.40 -8.29
CA ALA A 363 10.66 22.04 -9.35
C ALA A 363 9.90 22.13 -10.68
N GLU A 364 9.23 21.04 -11.06
CA GLU A 364 8.41 20.93 -12.28
C GLU A 364 7.01 21.54 -12.12
N LYS A 365 6.65 22.00 -10.91
CA LYS A 365 5.31 22.52 -10.57
C LYS A 365 4.19 21.55 -10.93
N THR A 366 4.45 20.25 -10.75
CA THR A 366 3.50 19.18 -11.04
C THR A 366 2.23 19.35 -10.24
N SER A 367 1.09 19.38 -10.93
CA SER A 367 -0.26 19.39 -10.32
C SER A 367 -1.00 18.11 -10.63
N VAL A 368 -1.93 17.75 -9.78
CA VAL A 368 -2.83 16.59 -9.95
C VAL A 368 -4.23 17.14 -10.16
N ASN A 369 -4.90 16.70 -11.20
CA ASN A 369 -6.30 17.04 -11.45
C ASN A 369 -7.25 16.02 -10.83
N ASP A 370 -8.54 16.37 -10.78
CA ASP A 370 -9.57 15.52 -10.14
C ASP A 370 -9.76 14.19 -10.88
N GLY A 371 -9.55 14.16 -12.21
CA GLY A 371 -9.63 12.93 -13.02
C GLY A 371 -8.57 11.93 -12.62
N GLU A 372 -7.29 12.35 -12.58
CA GLU A 372 -6.15 11.51 -12.17
C GLU A 372 -6.30 10.98 -10.74
N LEU A 373 -6.79 11.82 -9.84
CA LEU A 373 -7.06 11.39 -8.47
C LEU A 373 -8.18 10.35 -8.44
N THR A 374 -9.24 10.56 -9.22
CA THR A 374 -10.37 9.62 -9.33
C THR A 374 -9.92 8.28 -9.91
N GLU A 375 -9.12 8.26 -10.97
CA GLU A 375 -8.56 7.04 -11.56
C GLU A 375 -7.71 6.27 -10.54
N ARG A 376 -6.87 6.97 -9.78
CA ARG A 376 -6.07 6.35 -8.72
C ARG A 376 -6.94 5.72 -7.63
N ILE A 377 -7.99 6.42 -7.22
CA ILE A 377 -8.97 5.94 -6.24
C ILE A 377 -9.69 4.69 -6.74
N ILE A 378 -10.16 4.69 -7.99
CA ILE A 378 -10.83 3.53 -8.61
C ILE A 378 -9.89 2.33 -8.65
N TYR A 379 -8.64 2.54 -9.08
CA TYR A 379 -7.64 1.48 -9.12
C TYR A 379 -7.38 0.87 -7.73
N GLN A 380 -7.21 1.70 -6.71
CA GLN A 380 -7.00 1.23 -5.34
C GLN A 380 -8.23 0.49 -4.79
N ALA A 381 -9.43 1.03 -5.02
CA ALA A 381 -10.67 0.41 -4.60
C ALA A 381 -10.85 -1.00 -5.21
N GLN A 382 -10.54 -1.16 -6.50
CA GLN A 382 -10.55 -2.46 -7.18
C GLN A 382 -9.55 -3.44 -6.57
N ARG A 383 -8.35 -2.97 -6.27
CA ARG A 383 -7.30 -3.81 -5.64
C ARG A 383 -7.71 -4.31 -4.25
N PHE A 384 -8.43 -3.49 -3.48
CA PHE A 384 -8.94 -3.87 -2.16
C PHE A 384 -10.32 -4.55 -2.20
N GLY A 385 -10.92 -4.73 -3.38
CA GLY A 385 -12.23 -5.38 -3.54
C GLY A 385 -13.38 -4.60 -2.92
N VAL A 386 -13.27 -3.27 -2.83
CA VAL A 386 -14.30 -2.36 -2.29
C VAL A 386 -14.81 -1.39 -3.35
N SER A 387 -15.96 -0.75 -3.09
CA SER A 387 -16.44 0.30 -4.00
C SER A 387 -15.59 1.57 -3.88
N PRO A 388 -15.45 2.37 -4.97
CA PRO A 388 -14.73 3.64 -4.93
C PRO A 388 -15.24 4.60 -3.85
N ASP A 389 -16.54 4.68 -3.65
CA ASP A 389 -17.15 5.53 -2.62
C ASP A 389 -16.79 5.09 -1.20
N GLU A 390 -16.78 3.78 -0.94
CA GLU A 390 -16.36 3.21 0.34
C GLU A 390 -14.89 3.45 0.60
N TYR A 391 -14.04 3.29 -0.43
CA TYR A 391 -12.62 3.59 -0.32
C TYR A 391 -12.36 5.06 0.00
N VAL A 392 -13.05 6.00 -0.68
CA VAL A 392 -12.95 7.45 -0.39
C VAL A 392 -13.36 7.76 1.04
N GLN A 393 -14.47 7.19 1.52
CA GLN A 393 -14.91 7.40 2.90
C GLN A 393 -13.87 6.92 3.92
N ARG A 394 -13.28 5.75 3.72
CA ARG A 394 -12.21 5.23 4.58
C ARG A 394 -10.98 6.13 4.54
N ALA A 395 -10.55 6.52 3.34
CA ALA A 395 -9.40 7.41 3.16
C ALA A 395 -9.60 8.80 3.77
N GLN A 396 -10.84 9.34 3.75
CA GLN A 396 -11.19 10.58 4.43
C GLN A 396 -11.13 10.44 5.95
N GLN A 397 -11.69 9.36 6.50
CA GLN A 397 -11.69 9.11 7.94
C GLN A 397 -10.28 8.90 8.51
N SER A 398 -9.41 8.24 7.75
CA SER A 398 -8.01 8.00 8.12
C SER A 398 -7.05 9.14 7.73
N GLY A 399 -7.53 10.19 7.04
CA GLY A 399 -6.69 11.29 6.55
C GLY A 399 -5.74 10.92 5.39
N GLN A 400 -5.95 9.77 4.74
CA GLN A 400 -5.06 9.25 3.68
C GLN A 400 -5.22 9.95 2.33
N LEU A 401 -6.25 10.76 2.11
CA LEU A 401 -6.45 11.45 0.82
C LEU A 401 -5.25 12.31 0.41
N THR A 402 -4.61 12.96 1.37
CA THR A 402 -3.41 13.77 1.10
C THR A 402 -2.23 12.90 0.66
N ALA A 403 -2.09 11.70 1.21
CA ALA A 403 -1.06 10.75 0.81
C ALA A 403 -1.32 10.21 -0.61
N ILE A 404 -2.57 9.90 -0.95
CA ILE A 404 -2.96 9.47 -2.30
C ILE A 404 -2.65 10.56 -3.33
N TYR A 405 -2.99 11.82 -3.02
CA TYR A 405 -2.66 12.97 -3.88
C TYR A 405 -1.15 13.11 -4.09
N ALA A 406 -0.36 13.01 -3.00
CA ALA A 406 1.09 13.08 -3.07
C ALA A 406 1.69 11.93 -3.91
N ASP A 407 1.13 10.73 -3.82
CA ASP A 407 1.54 9.56 -4.57
C ASP A 407 1.32 9.75 -6.09
N VAL A 408 0.14 10.24 -6.49
CA VAL A 408 -0.15 10.57 -7.90
C VAL A 408 0.81 11.66 -8.39
N ARG A 409 1.05 12.69 -7.58
CA ARG A 409 1.96 13.79 -7.92
C ARG A 409 3.39 13.31 -8.12
N ARG A 410 3.91 12.42 -7.26
CA ARG A 410 5.23 11.79 -7.39
C ARG A 410 5.33 10.93 -8.65
N GLY A 411 4.29 10.13 -8.94
CA GLY A 411 4.23 9.32 -10.16
C GLY A 411 4.33 10.18 -11.43
N LYS A 412 3.61 11.31 -11.48
CA LYS A 412 3.69 12.27 -12.59
C LYS A 412 5.07 12.92 -12.70
N ALA A 413 5.67 13.28 -11.56
CA ALA A 413 7.01 13.86 -11.54
C ALA A 413 8.05 12.88 -12.11
N LEU A 414 7.98 11.61 -11.71
CA LEU A 414 8.86 10.57 -12.24
C LEU A 414 8.63 10.34 -13.73
N ALA A 415 7.38 10.30 -14.20
CA ALA A 415 7.06 10.18 -15.62
C ALA A 415 7.66 11.33 -16.44
N ALA A 416 7.63 12.56 -15.92
CA ALA A 416 8.25 13.71 -16.58
C ALA A 416 9.79 13.58 -16.68
N VAL A 417 10.44 13.00 -15.68
CA VAL A 417 11.88 12.69 -15.72
C VAL A 417 12.17 11.62 -16.75
N VAL A 418 11.40 10.51 -16.75
CA VAL A 418 11.56 9.41 -17.70
C VAL A 418 11.45 9.89 -19.14
N ARG A 419 10.49 10.76 -19.44
CA ARG A 419 10.33 11.34 -20.80
C ARG A 419 11.52 12.20 -21.27
N ARG A 420 12.30 12.77 -20.35
CA ARG A 420 13.50 13.56 -20.71
C ARG A 420 14.76 12.71 -20.82
N ALA A 421 14.74 11.52 -20.24
CA ALA A 421 15.86 10.58 -20.31
C ALA A 421 15.95 9.91 -21.70
N THR A 422 17.10 9.37 -22.02
CA THR A 422 17.30 8.54 -23.20
C THR A 422 17.08 7.08 -22.83
N VAL A 423 16.00 6.48 -23.35
CA VAL A 423 15.68 5.06 -23.13
C VAL A 423 15.86 4.32 -24.46
N THR A 424 16.68 3.27 -24.43
CA THR A 424 16.91 2.39 -25.58
C THR A 424 16.56 0.95 -25.20
N ASP A 425 16.10 0.17 -26.15
CA ASP A 425 15.93 -1.27 -25.94
C ASP A 425 17.26 -2.03 -26.10
N ALA A 426 17.23 -3.34 -25.89
CA ALA A 426 18.41 -4.21 -26.00
C ALA A 426 18.99 -4.23 -27.43
N SER A 427 18.23 -3.89 -28.47
CA SER A 427 18.69 -3.76 -29.84
C SER A 427 19.38 -2.40 -30.12
N GLY A 428 19.25 -1.43 -29.20
CA GLY A 428 19.74 -0.06 -29.32
C GLY A 428 18.75 0.88 -30.02
N ALA A 429 17.50 0.47 -30.27
CA ALA A 429 16.46 1.33 -30.78
C ALA A 429 15.88 2.22 -29.67
N ALA A 430 15.49 3.44 -30.01
CA ALA A 430 14.86 4.34 -29.05
C ALA A 430 13.44 3.87 -28.72
N VAL A 431 13.10 3.86 -27.42
CA VAL A 431 11.77 3.51 -26.92
C VAL A 431 10.85 4.73 -27.01
N ASP A 432 9.63 4.53 -27.50
CA ASP A 432 8.61 5.59 -27.52
C ASP A 432 8.00 5.77 -26.13
N LEU A 433 8.53 6.75 -25.40
CA LEU A 433 8.10 7.05 -24.03
C LEU A 433 6.74 7.77 -23.98
N ASP A 434 6.35 8.47 -25.06
CA ASP A 434 5.05 9.14 -25.13
C ASP A 434 3.90 8.13 -25.27
N GLU A 435 4.13 7.03 -25.97
CA GLU A 435 3.18 5.92 -26.01
C GLU A 435 3.00 5.25 -24.62
N LEU A 436 4.08 5.19 -23.83
CA LEU A 436 4.09 4.51 -22.53
C LEU A 436 3.56 5.37 -21.37
N PHE A 437 3.89 6.66 -21.35
CA PHE A 437 3.62 7.56 -20.22
C PHE A 437 2.65 8.71 -20.57
N GLY A 438 2.13 8.72 -21.78
CA GLY A 438 1.27 9.78 -22.31
C GLY A 438 2.04 11.06 -22.65
N THR A 439 1.41 11.94 -23.45
CA THR A 439 1.98 13.24 -23.78
C THR A 439 1.62 14.29 -22.75
N ASP A 440 2.48 15.33 -22.57
CA ASP A 440 2.21 16.47 -21.68
C ASP A 440 0.93 17.25 -22.09
N GLU A 441 0.60 17.24 -23.40
CA GLU A 441 -0.59 17.89 -23.94
C GLU A 441 -1.89 17.19 -23.52
N ALA A 442 -1.92 15.85 -23.47
CA ALA A 442 -3.10 15.09 -23.00
C ALA A 442 -3.38 15.35 -21.52
N SER A 443 -2.34 15.57 -20.71
CA SER A 443 -2.45 15.97 -19.31
C SER A 443 -2.95 17.41 -19.12
N ALA A 444 -2.67 18.30 -20.08
CA ALA A 444 -3.09 19.71 -20.06
C ALA A 444 -4.52 19.91 -20.60
N GLU A 445 -4.94 19.13 -21.59
CA GLU A 445 -6.30 19.23 -22.17
C GLU A 445 -7.38 18.69 -21.22
N SER A 446 -7.09 17.67 -20.41
CA SER A 446 -7.99 17.21 -19.34
C SER A 446 -8.25 18.27 -18.25
N ALA A 447 -7.35 19.25 -18.12
CA ALA A 447 -7.48 20.33 -17.13
C ALA A 447 -8.36 21.50 -17.62
N VAL A 448 -8.77 21.57 -18.88
CA VAL A 448 -9.42 22.76 -19.48
C VAL A 448 -10.89 22.55 -19.84
N THR A 449 -11.44 21.36 -19.76
CA THR A 449 -12.86 21.15 -20.07
C THR A 449 -13.66 20.84 -18.80
N PRO A 450 -14.30 21.81 -18.15
CA PRO A 450 -15.41 21.51 -17.27
C PRO A 450 -16.52 20.94 -18.16
N ALA A 451 -16.82 19.67 -18.05
CA ALA A 451 -18.01 19.08 -18.65
C ALA A 451 -19.21 19.90 -18.18
N ALA A 452 -19.80 20.64 -19.09
CA ALA A 452 -21.10 21.25 -18.89
C ALA A 452 -22.08 20.10 -18.62
N VAL A 453 -22.49 19.98 -17.37
CA VAL A 453 -23.62 19.15 -16.98
C VAL A 453 -24.83 19.80 -17.60
N GLU A 454 -25.24 19.33 -18.76
CA GLU A 454 -26.58 19.60 -19.27
C GLU A 454 -27.56 18.97 -18.27
N THR A 455 -28.16 19.81 -17.45
CA THR A 455 -29.34 19.46 -16.70
C THR A 455 -30.48 19.25 -17.72
N PRO A 456 -31.13 18.10 -17.79
CA PRO A 456 -32.34 17.97 -18.58
C PRO A 456 -33.43 18.77 -17.90
N SER A 457 -33.87 19.84 -18.55
CA SER A 457 -35.08 20.57 -18.22
C SER A 457 -36.26 19.65 -18.51
N GLY A 458 -36.69 18.91 -17.51
CA GLY A 458 -37.98 18.22 -17.49
C GLY A 458 -38.98 19.14 -16.80
N GLU A 459 -39.87 19.72 -17.57
CA GLU A 459 -41.09 20.36 -17.10
C GLU A 459 -41.87 19.34 -16.26
N ILE A 460 -42.00 19.62 -14.97
CA ILE A 460 -42.96 18.90 -14.12
C ILE A 460 -44.27 19.65 -14.20
N GLU A 461 -45.22 19.04 -14.93
CA GLU A 461 -46.65 19.44 -14.90
C GLU A 461 -47.15 19.38 -13.45
N GLU A 462 -47.59 20.53 -12.96
CA GLU A 462 -48.39 20.65 -11.72
C GLU A 462 -49.71 19.94 -11.87
N THR A 463 -49.85 18.75 -11.32
CA THR A 463 -51.16 18.14 -11.11
C THR A 463 -51.65 18.52 -9.71
N GLN A 464 -52.64 19.37 -9.69
CA GLN A 464 -53.44 19.75 -8.51
C GLN A 464 -54.04 18.48 -7.87
N VAL A 465 -53.69 18.26 -6.59
CA VAL A 465 -54.45 17.33 -5.74
C VAL A 465 -55.30 18.16 -4.77
N THR A 466 -56.57 18.13 -5.06
CA THR A 466 -57.67 18.62 -4.22
C THR A 466 -57.71 17.89 -2.89
N SER A 467 -57.82 18.68 -1.82
CA SER A 467 -58.13 18.25 -0.46
C SER A 467 -59.49 17.54 -0.37
N ALA A 468 -59.53 16.41 0.33
CA ALA A 468 -60.72 15.89 0.98
C ALA A 468 -60.37 15.46 2.39
N GLN A 469 -60.88 16.20 3.37
CA GLN A 469 -61.08 15.77 4.74
C GLN A 469 -62.13 14.66 4.77
N ASP A 470 -62.02 13.66 5.62
CA ASP A 470 -62.92 13.40 6.73
C ASP A 470 -62.66 12.07 7.43
N THR A 471 -62.69 12.19 8.75
CA THR A 471 -63.31 11.39 9.83
C THR A 471 -62.80 9.97 10.12
N ASP A 472 -62.22 9.88 11.29
CA ASP A 472 -62.70 9.19 12.53
C ASP A 472 -63.02 7.69 12.49
N GLU A 473 -62.48 7.05 13.43
CA GLU A 473 -63.04 6.19 14.49
C GLU A 473 -62.33 4.80 14.67
N VAL A 474 -61.75 4.72 15.83
CA VAL A 474 -61.99 3.73 16.91
C VAL A 474 -61.42 2.31 16.86
N ALA A 475 -60.62 2.11 17.87
CA ALA A 475 -60.64 1.01 18.86
C ALA A 475 -59.90 -0.31 18.62
N LYS A 476 -58.91 -0.52 19.49
CA LYS A 476 -58.77 -1.61 20.47
C LYS A 476 -58.92 -3.09 20.01
N SER A 477 -57.90 -3.82 20.25
CA SER A 477 -57.72 -4.92 21.23
C SER A 477 -56.57 -5.82 20.75
N ALA A 478 -55.52 -6.04 21.51
CA ALA A 478 -55.34 -6.97 22.61
C ALA A 478 -55.07 -8.40 22.14
N ASP A 479 -53.93 -8.87 22.56
CA ASP A 479 -53.55 -10.23 22.97
C ASP A 479 -53.48 -11.38 21.90
N LYS A 480 -52.30 -11.81 21.64
CA LYS A 480 -51.68 -13.03 22.19
C LYS A 480 -50.24 -13.15 21.72
#